data_df956db59e14b983a7e7426209552480
#
_entry.id   df956db59e14b983a7e7426209552480
#
_cell.length_a   1.000
_cell.length_b   1.000
_cell.length_c   1.000
_cell.angle_alpha   90.00
_cell.angle_beta   90.00
_cell.angle_gamma   90.00
#
_symmetry.space_group_name_H-M   'P 1'
#
loop_
_entity.id
_entity.type
_entity.pdbx_description
1 polymer ?
#
loop_
_entity_poly.entity_id
_entity_poly.type
_entity_poly.pdbx_seq_one_letter_code
_entity_poly.pdbx_strand_id
1 'polypeptide(L)'
;MNFLIIGGDDRLLYLAKMLLDDGNTVKCYALDMAKLPEGAQHTERLDNADCVILPLPAEGKTAGTLNAPFSAKSHSIYEILSSFEQGSLVCGGKLSPKLREAAEKKNLRLRDYMMRPEFTVGNAAVTAEGAVSLLADNLKSTLFGSSVLVIGYGRIGRLLAHKLRGLDAETYVLSRNSESRALAESMGLHAVSPTADNAVFSAFDAVINTAPAMVIPSMEALKKSCLLLELASAPGGIDRERAEQLGLRCIAAPGLPGRYAPISAAGLIHEAIRNILREEKHE
;
A
#
# COMPACT_ATOMS: atom_id res chain seq x y z
N MET A 1 -4.72 4.07 27.44
CA MET A 1 -3.36 4.38 26.99
C MET A 1 -3.34 5.74 26.32
N ASN A 2 -2.17 6.39 26.28
CA ASN A 2 -1.97 7.67 25.59
C ASN A 2 -1.24 7.44 24.27
N PHE A 3 -1.85 7.84 23.17
CA PHE A 3 -1.27 7.72 21.83
C PHE A 3 -0.90 9.09 21.27
N LEU A 4 0.23 9.16 20.57
CA LEU A 4 0.64 10.30 19.79
C LEU A 4 0.70 9.91 18.31
N ILE A 5 -0.23 10.41 17.51
CA ILE A 5 -0.25 10.23 16.06
C ILE A 5 0.50 11.40 15.42
N ILE A 6 1.43 11.09 14.53
CA ILE A 6 2.31 12.07 13.89
C ILE A 6 2.15 12.04 12.38
N GLY A 7 1.60 13.10 11.81
CA GLY A 7 1.38 13.23 10.37
C GLY A 7 0.44 12.19 9.79
N GLY A 8 0.59 11.90 8.49
CA GLY A 8 -0.18 10.90 7.77
C GLY A 8 -1.40 11.45 7.03
N ASP A 9 -2.08 10.55 6.36
CA ASP A 9 -3.28 10.79 5.57
C ASP A 9 -4.56 10.33 6.32
N ASP A 10 -5.68 10.26 5.61
CA ASP A 10 -6.99 9.87 6.17
C ASP A 10 -6.96 8.59 7.00
N ARG A 11 -6.06 7.64 6.68
CA ARG A 11 -5.89 6.41 7.47
C ARG A 11 -5.59 6.69 8.92
N LEU A 12 -4.74 7.71 9.21
CA LEU A 12 -4.38 8.03 10.58
C LEU A 12 -5.48 8.81 11.29
N LEU A 13 -6.33 9.53 10.57
CA LEU A 13 -7.53 10.15 11.15
C LEU A 13 -8.56 9.09 11.57
N TYR A 14 -8.80 8.08 10.71
CA TYR A 14 -9.67 6.95 11.09
C TYR A 14 -9.06 6.08 12.18
N LEU A 15 -7.74 5.91 12.19
CA LEU A 15 -7.04 5.24 13.28
C LEU A 15 -7.22 5.98 14.61
N ALA A 16 -7.09 7.32 14.60
CA ALA A 16 -7.34 8.14 15.79
C ALA A 16 -8.73 7.89 16.36
N LYS A 17 -9.75 7.85 15.49
CA LYS A 17 -11.13 7.52 15.90
C LYS A 17 -11.23 6.13 16.54
N MET A 18 -10.65 5.11 15.91
CA MET A 18 -10.68 3.73 16.43
C MET A 18 -9.99 3.62 17.80
N LEU A 19 -8.86 4.31 17.99
CA LEU A 19 -8.16 4.33 19.27
C LEU A 19 -8.98 5.04 20.37
N LEU A 20 -9.69 6.11 20.02
CA LEU A 20 -10.62 6.79 20.93
C LEU A 20 -11.80 5.91 21.31
N ASP A 21 -12.39 5.21 20.34
CA ASP A 21 -13.49 4.27 20.55
C ASP A 21 -13.09 3.08 21.46
N ASP A 22 -11.79 2.71 21.47
CA ASP A 22 -11.21 1.75 22.41
C ASP A 22 -10.96 2.35 23.83
N GLY A 23 -11.36 3.59 24.09
CA GLY A 23 -11.22 4.28 25.39
C GLY A 23 -9.81 4.85 25.67
N ASN A 24 -9.01 5.06 24.62
CA ASN A 24 -7.69 5.66 24.76
C ASN A 24 -7.75 7.20 24.62
N THR A 25 -6.65 7.88 24.97
CA THR A 25 -6.46 9.29 24.63
C THR A 25 -5.55 9.43 23.42
N VAL A 26 -5.87 10.35 22.52
CA VAL A 26 -5.15 10.54 21.27
C VAL A 26 -4.79 12.01 21.08
N LYS A 27 -3.50 12.29 20.97
CA LYS A 27 -2.96 13.57 20.52
C LYS A 27 -2.45 13.42 19.08
N CYS A 28 -2.58 14.49 18.30
CA CYS A 28 -2.22 14.54 16.88
C CYS A 28 -1.25 15.69 16.62
N TYR A 29 -0.06 15.36 16.11
CA TYR A 29 0.98 16.30 15.69
C TYR A 29 1.11 16.31 14.17
N ALA A 30 1.40 17.48 13.56
CA ALA A 30 1.53 17.65 12.12
C ALA A 30 0.28 17.18 11.31
N LEU A 31 -0.90 17.46 11.86
CA LEU A 31 -2.23 17.27 11.29
C LEU A 31 -3.06 18.55 11.39
N ASP A 32 -2.40 19.70 11.38
CA ASP A 32 -2.95 21.04 11.61
C ASP A 32 -3.98 21.47 10.57
N MET A 33 -3.95 20.90 9.35
CA MET A 33 -4.93 21.16 8.30
C MET A 33 -6.06 20.13 8.25
N ALA A 34 -6.02 19.09 9.09
CA ALA A 34 -7.04 18.05 9.11
C ALA A 34 -8.15 18.36 10.12
N LYS A 35 -9.37 17.96 9.79
CA LYS A 35 -10.46 17.91 10.78
C LYS A 35 -10.28 16.63 11.61
N LEU A 36 -9.82 16.76 12.84
CA LEU A 36 -9.66 15.63 13.74
C LEU A 36 -11.01 15.03 14.15
N PRO A 37 -11.07 13.72 14.47
CA PRO A 37 -12.24 13.10 15.06
C PRO A 37 -12.50 13.68 16.46
N GLU A 38 -13.78 13.67 16.87
CA GLU A 38 -14.18 14.15 18.19
C GLU A 38 -13.44 13.38 19.30
N GLY A 39 -12.88 14.10 20.26
CA GLY A 39 -12.06 13.54 21.34
C GLY A 39 -10.55 13.54 21.05
N ALA A 40 -10.10 13.64 19.82
CA ALA A 40 -8.68 13.81 19.50
C ALA A 40 -8.25 15.28 19.71
N GLN A 41 -7.01 15.48 20.13
CA GLN A 41 -6.47 16.81 20.43
C GLN A 41 -5.29 17.14 19.52
N HIS A 42 -5.30 18.32 18.91
CA HIS A 42 -4.10 18.87 18.26
C HIS A 42 -3.03 19.17 19.30
N THR A 43 -1.79 18.89 18.94
CA THR A 43 -0.62 19.27 19.74
C THR A 43 0.48 19.82 18.86
N GLU A 44 1.19 20.83 19.34
CA GLU A 44 2.44 21.32 18.75
C GLU A 44 3.68 20.73 19.46
N ARG A 45 3.46 19.90 20.49
CA ARG A 45 4.53 19.29 21.27
C ARG A 45 4.63 17.80 21.00
N LEU A 46 5.85 17.31 20.97
CA LEU A 46 6.18 15.89 20.88
C LEU A 46 6.32 15.32 22.30
N ASP A 47 5.19 15.28 23.01
CA ASP A 47 5.15 14.73 24.37
C ASP A 47 5.33 13.21 24.35
N ASN A 48 5.81 12.65 25.47
CA ASN A 48 5.86 11.20 25.64
C ASN A 48 4.45 10.61 25.63
N ALA A 49 4.34 9.45 25.00
CA ALA A 49 3.12 8.68 24.90
C ALA A 49 3.44 7.18 25.10
N ASP A 50 2.44 6.40 25.48
CA ASP A 50 2.61 4.94 25.59
C ASP A 50 2.97 4.30 24.22
N CYS A 51 2.48 4.92 23.14
CA CYS A 51 2.83 4.53 21.78
C CYS A 51 2.76 5.76 20.84
N VAL A 52 3.83 5.96 20.10
CA VAL A 52 3.93 6.96 19.02
C VAL A 52 3.65 6.27 17.70
N ILE A 53 2.81 6.87 16.84
CA ILE A 53 2.41 6.30 15.57
C ILE A 53 2.81 7.23 14.43
N LEU A 54 3.71 6.74 13.58
CA LEU A 54 4.13 7.37 12.33
C LEU A 54 3.29 6.83 11.15
N PRO A 55 3.21 7.58 10.03
CA PRO A 55 2.40 7.20 8.87
C PRO A 55 2.96 6.01 8.05
N LEU A 56 2.24 5.66 7.00
CA LEU A 56 2.61 4.68 5.98
C LEU A 56 2.55 5.34 4.57
N PRO A 57 3.67 5.56 3.88
CA PRO A 57 5.04 5.45 4.41
C PRO A 57 5.33 6.48 5.50
N ALA A 58 6.30 6.19 6.38
CA ALA A 58 6.69 7.13 7.43
C ALA A 58 7.35 8.40 6.86
N GLU A 59 8.17 8.22 5.83
CA GLU A 59 8.83 9.31 5.13
C GLU A 59 8.01 9.79 3.93
N GLY A 60 8.06 11.11 3.69
CA GLY A 60 7.47 11.77 2.54
C GLY A 60 8.25 11.55 1.24
N LYS A 61 7.93 12.34 0.21
CA LYS A 61 8.63 12.26 -1.10
C LYS A 61 10.10 12.66 -1.00
N THR A 62 10.42 13.62 -0.14
CA THR A 62 11.80 14.05 0.16
C THR A 62 12.33 13.19 1.30
N ALA A 63 13.50 12.58 1.10
CA ALA A 63 14.14 11.75 2.12
C ALA A 63 14.36 12.56 3.42
N GLY A 64 14.08 11.94 4.57
CA GLY A 64 14.23 12.56 5.88
C GLY A 64 13.08 13.49 6.28
N THR A 65 12.08 13.70 5.43
CA THR A 65 10.87 14.44 5.80
C THR A 65 9.76 13.49 6.23
N LEU A 66 8.96 13.92 7.19
CA LEU A 66 7.74 13.22 7.59
C LEU A 66 6.72 13.22 6.45
N ASN A 67 6.01 12.11 6.26
CA ASN A 67 4.84 12.07 5.40
C ASN A 67 3.63 12.71 6.11
N ALA A 68 3.41 14.00 5.88
CA ALA A 68 2.37 14.78 6.55
C ALA A 68 1.59 15.66 5.55
N PRO A 69 0.75 15.06 4.68
CA PRO A 69 -0.01 15.82 3.68
C PRO A 69 -1.03 16.80 4.28
N PHE A 70 -1.39 16.63 5.56
CA PHE A 70 -2.28 17.51 6.31
C PHE A 70 -1.53 18.47 7.23
N SER A 71 -0.26 18.72 6.99
CA SER A 71 0.48 19.78 7.68
C SER A 71 0.88 20.89 6.72
N ALA A 72 0.73 22.13 7.17
CA ALA A 72 1.18 23.30 6.42
C ALA A 72 2.72 23.42 6.37
N LYS A 73 3.42 22.71 7.27
CA LYS A 73 4.88 22.76 7.43
C LYS A 73 5.52 21.43 7.03
N SER A 74 6.77 21.50 6.58
CA SER A 74 7.62 20.32 6.43
C SER A 74 8.30 20.01 7.77
N HIS A 75 8.34 18.74 8.16
CA HIS A 75 8.91 18.27 9.41
C HIS A 75 10.04 17.29 9.14
N SER A 76 11.16 17.44 9.85
CA SER A 76 12.24 16.44 9.83
C SER A 76 11.84 15.24 10.68
N ILE A 77 11.75 14.05 10.07
CA ILE A 77 11.42 12.84 10.82
C ILE A 77 12.52 12.44 11.81
N TYR A 78 13.77 12.82 11.53
CA TYR A 78 14.89 12.56 12.42
C TYR A 78 14.84 13.44 13.68
N GLU A 79 14.47 14.72 13.55
CA GLU A 79 14.25 15.60 14.69
C GLU A 79 13.10 15.10 15.56
N ILE A 80 12.02 14.62 14.94
CA ILE A 80 10.89 14.00 15.64
C ILE A 80 11.37 12.79 16.44
N LEU A 81 12.12 11.86 15.85
CA LEU A 81 12.65 10.70 16.59
C LEU A 81 13.59 11.11 17.72
N SER A 82 14.40 12.14 17.51
CA SER A 82 15.36 12.62 18.51
C SER A 82 14.70 13.26 19.75
N SER A 83 13.45 13.71 19.64
CA SER A 83 12.71 14.35 20.73
C SER A 83 12.16 13.35 21.77
N PHE A 84 12.06 12.06 21.42
CA PHE A 84 11.54 11.06 22.36
C PHE A 84 12.62 10.53 23.31
N GLU A 85 12.18 10.09 24.48
CA GLU A 85 13.05 9.45 25.48
C GLU A 85 13.49 8.05 25.04
N GLN A 86 14.62 7.58 25.56
CA GLN A 86 15.06 6.20 25.36
C GLN A 86 13.99 5.21 25.82
N GLY A 87 13.81 4.15 25.06
CA GLY A 87 12.80 3.12 25.35
C GLY A 87 11.40 3.49 24.90
N SER A 88 11.15 4.67 24.32
CA SER A 88 9.82 5.01 23.76
C SER A 88 9.45 4.05 22.62
N LEU A 89 8.20 3.60 22.61
CA LEU A 89 7.66 2.76 21.55
C LEU A 89 7.19 3.62 20.38
N VAL A 90 7.78 3.40 19.21
CA VAL A 90 7.44 4.10 17.96
C VAL A 90 7.04 3.08 16.92
N CYS A 91 5.80 3.15 16.46
CA CYS A 91 5.27 2.31 15.38
C CYS A 91 5.17 3.10 14.09
N GLY A 92 5.63 2.56 12.96
CA GLY A 92 5.54 3.23 11.66
C GLY A 92 5.39 2.21 10.53
N GLY A 93 5.14 2.69 9.32
CA GLY A 93 5.05 1.80 8.16
C GLY A 93 6.06 2.16 7.07
N LYS A 94 6.68 1.14 6.45
CA LYS A 94 7.70 1.30 5.41
C LYS A 94 8.87 2.16 5.89
N LEU A 95 9.48 1.74 6.99
CA LEU A 95 10.60 2.43 7.63
C LEU A 95 11.89 2.21 6.82
N SER A 96 12.55 3.31 6.42
CA SER A 96 13.83 3.23 5.70
C SER A 96 14.97 2.70 6.60
N PRO A 97 16.04 2.14 6.02
CA PRO A 97 17.22 1.73 6.79
C PRO A 97 17.82 2.88 7.63
N LYS A 98 17.87 4.10 7.08
CA LYS A 98 18.38 5.27 7.79
C LYS A 98 17.50 5.65 8.99
N LEU A 99 16.18 5.50 8.86
CA LEU A 99 15.25 5.78 9.95
C LEU A 99 15.41 4.75 11.08
N ARG A 100 15.62 3.47 10.72
CA ARG A 100 15.91 2.40 11.69
C ARG A 100 17.20 2.67 12.45
N GLU A 101 18.27 3.04 11.74
CA GLU A 101 19.57 3.40 12.34
C GLU A 101 19.45 4.60 13.30
N ALA A 102 18.68 5.63 12.91
CA ALA A 102 18.43 6.80 13.77
C ALA A 102 17.69 6.43 15.06
N ALA A 103 16.68 5.57 14.96
CA ALA A 103 15.93 5.08 16.12
C ALA A 103 16.81 4.20 17.04
N GLU A 104 17.65 3.34 16.46
CA GLU A 104 18.60 2.50 17.20
C GLU A 104 19.63 3.34 17.98
N LYS A 105 20.23 4.37 17.35
CA LYS A 105 21.16 5.29 18.01
C LYS A 105 20.50 6.02 19.21
N LYS A 106 19.19 6.22 19.17
CA LYS A 106 18.41 6.85 20.24
C LYS A 106 17.86 5.82 21.24
N ASN A 107 18.11 4.52 21.03
CA ASN A 107 17.53 3.40 21.80
C ASN A 107 15.99 3.45 21.85
N LEU A 108 15.33 3.79 20.74
CA LEU A 108 13.88 3.71 20.62
C LEU A 108 13.45 2.27 20.25
N ARG A 109 12.31 1.83 20.79
CA ARG A 109 11.66 0.58 20.36
C ARG A 109 10.87 0.84 19.09
N LEU A 110 11.55 0.74 17.93
CA LEU A 110 10.94 1.00 16.64
C LEU A 110 10.32 -0.27 16.07
N ARG A 111 9.02 -0.25 15.77
CA ARG A 111 8.26 -1.37 15.17
C ARG A 111 7.66 -0.96 13.84
N ASP A 112 7.88 -1.80 12.82
CA ASP A 112 7.33 -1.59 11.49
C ASP A 112 6.07 -2.44 11.32
N TYR A 113 4.89 -1.83 11.44
CA TYR A 113 3.63 -2.55 11.29
C TYR A 113 3.40 -3.05 9.85
N MET A 114 4.09 -2.48 8.85
CA MET A 114 4.01 -2.98 7.47
C MET A 114 4.75 -4.32 7.29
N MET A 115 5.69 -4.66 8.17
CA MET A 115 6.40 -5.95 8.11
C MET A 115 5.59 -7.11 8.70
N ARG A 116 4.47 -6.83 9.34
CA ARG A 116 3.63 -7.86 9.96
C ARG A 116 2.85 -8.64 8.90
N PRO A 117 2.83 -9.99 8.99
CA PRO A 117 2.16 -10.84 8.00
C PRO A 117 0.66 -10.53 7.86
N GLU A 118 -0.05 -10.36 8.98
CA GLU A 118 -1.48 -10.04 8.99
C GLU A 118 -1.77 -8.70 8.30
N PHE A 119 -0.94 -7.68 8.54
CA PHE A 119 -1.06 -6.39 7.87
C PHE A 119 -0.83 -6.54 6.36
N THR A 120 0.24 -7.23 5.95
CA THR A 120 0.60 -7.34 4.52
C THR A 120 -0.45 -8.11 3.72
N VAL A 121 -1.08 -9.12 4.30
CA VAL A 121 -2.17 -9.89 3.67
C VAL A 121 -3.42 -9.01 3.54
N GLY A 122 -3.85 -8.36 4.63
CA GLY A 122 -5.01 -7.48 4.61
C GLY A 122 -4.82 -6.29 3.65
N ASN A 123 -3.65 -5.66 3.65
CA ASN A 123 -3.31 -4.56 2.75
C ASN A 123 -3.32 -5.00 1.27
N ALA A 124 -2.90 -6.24 0.99
CA ALA A 124 -2.99 -6.81 -0.36
C ALA A 124 -4.45 -7.03 -0.80
N ALA A 125 -5.34 -7.42 0.13
CA ALA A 125 -6.77 -7.59 -0.15
C ALA A 125 -7.43 -6.26 -0.51
N VAL A 126 -7.18 -5.21 0.27
CA VAL A 126 -7.68 -3.85 -0.01
C VAL A 126 -7.11 -3.31 -1.32
N THR A 127 -5.83 -3.56 -1.60
CA THR A 127 -5.20 -3.17 -2.89
C THR A 127 -5.88 -3.86 -4.06
N ALA A 128 -6.17 -5.16 -3.95
CA ALA A 128 -6.82 -5.93 -5.00
C ALA A 128 -8.25 -5.42 -5.28
N GLU A 129 -9.00 -5.06 -4.24
CA GLU A 129 -10.35 -4.47 -4.40
C GLU A 129 -10.30 -3.09 -5.07
N GLY A 130 -9.39 -2.24 -4.63
CA GLY A 130 -9.18 -0.94 -5.26
C GLY A 130 -8.75 -1.06 -6.73
N ALA A 131 -7.98 -2.10 -7.08
CA ALA A 131 -7.63 -2.37 -8.48
C ALA A 131 -8.85 -2.78 -9.31
N VAL A 132 -9.74 -3.61 -8.77
CA VAL A 132 -11.02 -3.98 -9.44
C VAL A 132 -11.88 -2.74 -9.67
N SER A 133 -12.02 -1.86 -8.66
CA SER A 133 -12.75 -0.60 -8.82
C SER A 133 -12.15 0.28 -9.91
N LEU A 134 -10.82 0.46 -9.91
CA LEU A 134 -10.15 1.24 -10.96
C LEU A 134 -10.34 0.64 -12.36
N LEU A 135 -10.36 -0.68 -12.48
CA LEU A 135 -10.67 -1.32 -13.76
C LEU A 135 -12.10 -1.03 -14.20
N ALA A 136 -13.08 -1.24 -13.32
CA ALA A 136 -14.48 -1.01 -13.59
C ALA A 136 -14.76 0.44 -14.02
N ASP A 137 -14.11 1.41 -13.37
CA ASP A 137 -14.27 2.83 -13.68
C ASP A 137 -13.59 3.26 -14.99
N ASN A 138 -12.62 2.49 -15.49
CA ASN A 138 -11.75 2.95 -16.59
C ASN A 138 -11.81 2.06 -17.84
N LEU A 139 -12.32 0.84 -17.75
CA LEU A 139 -12.67 0.04 -18.92
C LEU A 139 -13.92 0.62 -19.60
N LYS A 140 -13.94 0.56 -20.94
CA LYS A 140 -15.14 0.93 -21.73
C LYS A 140 -16.14 -0.22 -21.87
N SER A 141 -15.76 -1.41 -21.40
CA SER A 141 -16.57 -2.63 -21.38
C SER A 141 -16.74 -3.10 -19.93
N THR A 142 -17.66 -4.06 -19.74
CA THR A 142 -17.81 -4.74 -18.45
C THR A 142 -16.60 -5.61 -18.14
N LEU A 143 -16.37 -5.91 -16.85
CA LEU A 143 -15.38 -6.93 -16.45
C LEU A 143 -15.79 -8.33 -16.91
N PHE A 144 -17.10 -8.61 -16.93
CA PHE A 144 -17.65 -9.85 -17.47
C PHE A 144 -17.16 -10.09 -18.90
N GLY A 145 -16.50 -11.22 -19.16
CA GLY A 145 -15.94 -11.60 -20.44
C GLY A 145 -14.72 -10.79 -20.92
N SER A 146 -14.24 -9.81 -20.14
CA SER A 146 -13.03 -9.09 -20.49
C SER A 146 -11.78 -9.95 -20.25
N SER A 147 -10.78 -9.83 -21.13
CA SER A 147 -9.49 -10.52 -20.98
C SER A 147 -8.52 -9.66 -20.18
N VAL A 148 -8.17 -10.09 -18.96
CA VAL A 148 -7.33 -9.33 -18.05
C VAL A 148 -6.05 -10.10 -17.70
N LEU A 149 -4.88 -9.49 -17.97
CA LEU A 149 -3.59 -10.04 -17.60
C LEU A 149 -3.11 -9.45 -16.27
N VAL A 150 -2.86 -10.30 -15.29
CA VAL A 150 -2.22 -9.96 -14.03
C VAL A 150 -0.75 -10.38 -14.09
N ILE A 151 0.16 -9.41 -14.02
CA ILE A 151 1.60 -9.64 -13.98
C ILE A 151 2.06 -9.75 -12.54
N GLY A 152 2.66 -10.89 -12.20
CA GLY A 152 3.04 -11.26 -10.84
C GLY A 152 1.94 -12.05 -10.12
N TYR A 153 2.35 -13.09 -9.40
CA TYR A 153 1.44 -13.96 -8.63
C TYR A 153 1.82 -14.02 -7.15
N GLY A 154 2.18 -12.83 -6.61
CA GLY A 154 2.39 -12.60 -5.20
C GLY A 154 1.07 -12.39 -4.44
N ARG A 155 1.13 -11.82 -3.23
CA ARG A 155 -0.06 -11.57 -2.40
C ARG A 155 -1.16 -10.79 -3.14
N ILE A 156 -0.80 -9.66 -3.75
CA ILE A 156 -1.76 -8.82 -4.49
C ILE A 156 -2.25 -9.57 -5.73
N GLY A 157 -1.34 -10.10 -6.54
CA GLY A 157 -1.70 -10.76 -7.80
C GLY A 157 -2.64 -11.95 -7.61
N ARG A 158 -2.43 -12.78 -6.60
CA ARG A 158 -3.32 -13.91 -6.26
C ARG A 158 -4.73 -13.46 -5.89
N LEU A 159 -4.83 -12.48 -4.97
CA LEU A 159 -6.12 -11.96 -4.53
C LEU A 159 -6.86 -11.23 -5.66
N LEU A 160 -6.13 -10.47 -6.46
CA LEU A 160 -6.70 -9.75 -7.60
C LEU A 160 -7.22 -10.74 -8.67
N ALA A 161 -6.41 -11.72 -9.06
CA ALA A 161 -6.79 -12.70 -10.07
C ALA A 161 -8.02 -13.49 -9.63
N HIS A 162 -8.10 -13.88 -8.35
CA HIS A 162 -9.27 -14.55 -7.79
C HIS A 162 -10.53 -13.68 -7.85
N LYS A 163 -10.41 -12.38 -7.50
CA LYS A 163 -11.54 -11.44 -7.57
C LYS A 163 -12.01 -11.20 -9.00
N LEU A 164 -11.09 -11.04 -9.96
CA LEU A 164 -11.42 -10.85 -11.37
C LEU A 164 -12.15 -12.07 -11.94
N ARG A 165 -11.68 -13.27 -11.62
CA ARG A 165 -12.37 -14.51 -12.00
C ARG A 165 -13.77 -14.60 -11.39
N GLY A 166 -13.94 -14.18 -10.12
CA GLY A 166 -15.24 -14.13 -9.46
C GLY A 166 -16.21 -13.11 -10.07
N LEU A 167 -15.72 -12.22 -10.92
CA LEU A 167 -16.49 -11.27 -11.73
C LEU A 167 -16.61 -11.72 -13.19
N ASP A 168 -16.35 -13.00 -13.45
CA ASP A 168 -16.41 -13.65 -14.76
C ASP A 168 -15.52 -13.00 -15.83
N ALA A 169 -14.39 -12.41 -15.41
CA ALA A 169 -13.34 -11.96 -16.31
C ALA A 169 -12.46 -13.15 -16.74
N GLU A 170 -12.08 -13.22 -18.01
CA GLU A 170 -11.08 -14.15 -18.52
C GLU A 170 -9.70 -13.72 -17.97
N THR A 171 -9.29 -14.38 -16.89
CA THR A 171 -8.15 -13.93 -16.09
C THR A 171 -6.89 -14.73 -16.41
N TYR A 172 -5.87 -14.01 -16.83
CA TYR A 172 -4.55 -14.53 -17.19
C TYR A 172 -3.52 -14.09 -16.14
N VAL A 173 -2.55 -14.97 -15.87
CA VAL A 173 -1.47 -14.70 -14.91
C VAL A 173 -0.12 -14.89 -15.59
N LEU A 174 0.67 -13.82 -15.69
CA LEU A 174 2.05 -13.89 -16.14
C LEU A 174 2.99 -13.96 -14.94
N SER A 175 3.78 -15.04 -14.86
CA SER A 175 4.80 -15.20 -13.83
C SER A 175 6.04 -15.90 -14.38
N ARG A 176 7.23 -15.44 -13.95
CA ARG A 176 8.51 -16.10 -14.25
C ARG A 176 8.64 -17.44 -13.53
N ASN A 177 8.06 -17.53 -12.34
CA ASN A 177 8.11 -18.74 -11.52
C ASN A 177 7.12 -19.80 -12.05
N SER A 178 7.62 -20.99 -12.40
CA SER A 178 6.82 -22.11 -12.89
C SER A 178 5.82 -22.63 -11.83
N GLU A 179 6.20 -22.67 -10.57
CA GLU A 179 5.30 -23.06 -9.48
C GLU A 179 4.10 -22.11 -9.40
N SER A 180 4.35 -20.80 -9.50
CA SER A 180 3.28 -19.80 -9.53
C SER A 180 2.34 -19.98 -10.71
N ARG A 181 2.85 -20.37 -11.88
CA ARG A 181 2.02 -20.66 -13.05
C ARG A 181 1.17 -21.91 -12.84
N ALA A 182 1.79 -23.00 -12.39
CA ALA A 182 1.06 -24.25 -12.08
C ALA A 182 -0.02 -24.03 -11.01
N LEU A 183 0.29 -23.22 -9.98
CA LEU A 183 -0.70 -22.84 -8.95
C LEU A 183 -1.86 -22.03 -9.58
N ALA A 184 -1.57 -21.07 -10.45
CA ALA A 184 -2.61 -20.30 -11.15
C ALA A 184 -3.54 -21.22 -11.97
N GLU A 185 -2.98 -22.16 -12.71
CA GLU A 185 -3.75 -23.15 -13.49
C GLU A 185 -4.61 -24.02 -12.58
N SER A 186 -4.06 -24.52 -11.46
CA SER A 186 -4.83 -25.33 -10.50
C SER A 186 -5.99 -24.56 -9.88
N MET A 187 -5.91 -23.23 -9.84
CA MET A 187 -6.97 -22.32 -9.39
C MET A 187 -7.92 -21.93 -10.53
N GLY A 188 -7.79 -22.53 -11.72
CA GLY A 188 -8.63 -22.30 -12.90
C GLY A 188 -8.38 -20.93 -13.56
N LEU A 189 -7.16 -20.43 -13.50
CA LEU A 189 -6.70 -19.23 -14.21
C LEU A 189 -5.84 -19.65 -15.41
N HIS A 190 -5.68 -18.77 -16.39
CA HIS A 190 -4.82 -19.02 -17.55
C HIS A 190 -3.39 -18.58 -17.25
N ALA A 191 -2.43 -19.51 -17.23
CA ALA A 191 -1.04 -19.15 -17.03
C ALA A 191 -0.35 -18.72 -18.33
N VAL A 192 0.40 -17.63 -18.27
CA VAL A 192 1.19 -17.08 -19.38
C VAL A 192 2.67 -17.13 -19.03
N SER A 193 3.47 -17.74 -19.93
CA SER A 193 4.93 -17.71 -19.80
C SER A 193 5.48 -16.34 -20.22
N PRO A 194 6.58 -15.85 -19.59
CA PRO A 194 7.29 -14.69 -20.11
C PRO A 194 7.83 -14.84 -21.53
N THR A 195 7.96 -16.08 -22.01
CA THR A 195 8.40 -16.44 -23.38
C THR A 195 7.23 -16.77 -24.31
N ALA A 196 5.99 -16.40 -23.91
CA ALA A 196 4.82 -16.60 -24.76
C ALA A 196 4.92 -15.75 -26.04
N ASP A 197 4.27 -16.24 -27.11
CA ASP A 197 4.18 -15.50 -28.36
C ASP A 197 3.54 -14.12 -28.15
N ASN A 198 4.06 -13.12 -28.85
CA ASN A 198 3.54 -11.76 -28.80
C ASN A 198 2.05 -11.68 -29.19
N ALA A 199 1.56 -12.58 -30.02
CA ALA A 199 0.15 -12.63 -30.41
C ALA A 199 -0.81 -12.78 -29.22
N VAL A 200 -0.38 -13.43 -28.12
CA VAL A 200 -1.19 -13.57 -26.89
C VAL A 200 -1.51 -12.21 -26.29
N PHE A 201 -0.57 -11.24 -26.37
CA PHE A 201 -0.73 -9.93 -25.75
C PHE A 201 -1.75 -9.04 -26.47
N SER A 202 -2.07 -9.31 -27.75
CA SER A 202 -3.07 -8.55 -28.50
C SER A 202 -4.52 -8.78 -28.03
N ALA A 203 -4.77 -9.82 -27.24
CA ALA A 203 -6.10 -10.15 -26.75
C ALA A 203 -6.54 -9.34 -25.53
N PHE A 204 -5.61 -8.78 -24.75
CA PHE A 204 -5.95 -8.22 -23.45
C PHE A 204 -6.66 -6.86 -23.50
N ASP A 205 -7.73 -6.73 -22.72
CA ASP A 205 -8.46 -5.49 -22.45
C ASP A 205 -7.76 -4.66 -21.39
N ALA A 206 -7.12 -5.33 -20.41
CA ALA A 206 -6.32 -4.70 -19.40
C ALA A 206 -5.09 -5.55 -19.03
N VAL A 207 -4.02 -4.85 -18.63
CA VAL A 207 -2.81 -5.45 -18.06
C VAL A 207 -2.52 -4.77 -16.74
N ILE A 208 -2.44 -5.56 -15.67
CA ILE A 208 -2.22 -5.07 -14.30
C ILE A 208 -0.88 -5.57 -13.79
N ASN A 209 0.05 -4.65 -13.55
CA ASN A 209 1.33 -5.02 -12.96
C ASN A 209 1.29 -4.98 -11.43
N THR A 210 1.64 -6.10 -10.80
CA THR A 210 1.82 -6.23 -9.34
C THR A 210 3.27 -6.55 -8.95
N ALA A 211 4.16 -6.72 -9.93
CA ALA A 211 5.56 -7.08 -9.72
C ALA A 211 6.47 -5.83 -9.77
N PRO A 212 7.42 -5.68 -8.84
CA PRO A 212 8.35 -4.54 -8.82
C PRO A 212 9.50 -4.68 -9.84
N ALA A 213 9.20 -5.15 -11.05
CA ALA A 213 10.17 -5.39 -12.11
C ALA A 213 9.53 -5.21 -13.48
N MET A 214 10.27 -4.68 -14.45
CA MET A 214 9.85 -4.58 -15.85
C MET A 214 9.65 -5.99 -16.43
N VAL A 215 8.42 -6.38 -16.70
CA VAL A 215 8.06 -7.77 -17.05
C VAL A 215 7.05 -7.85 -18.21
N ILE A 216 6.64 -6.73 -18.81
CA ILE A 216 5.77 -6.80 -19.99
C ILE A 216 6.66 -7.16 -21.19
N PRO A 217 6.54 -8.38 -21.75
CA PRO A 217 7.45 -8.85 -22.78
C PRO A 217 7.34 -8.04 -24.08
N SER A 218 6.15 -7.54 -24.39
CA SER A 218 5.93 -6.72 -25.60
C SER A 218 4.71 -5.81 -25.41
N MET A 219 4.95 -4.55 -25.12
CA MET A 219 3.89 -3.52 -25.11
C MET A 219 3.39 -3.20 -26.52
N GLU A 220 4.23 -3.40 -27.54
CA GLU A 220 3.92 -3.17 -28.94
C GLU A 220 2.80 -4.09 -29.45
N ALA A 221 2.68 -5.28 -28.87
CA ALA A 221 1.64 -6.24 -29.21
C ALA A 221 0.28 -5.94 -28.58
N LEU A 222 0.22 -5.07 -27.58
CA LEU A 222 -1.03 -4.71 -26.92
C LEU A 222 -1.93 -3.90 -27.85
N LYS A 223 -3.25 -4.18 -27.82
CA LYS A 223 -4.21 -3.35 -28.56
C LYS A 223 -4.28 -1.94 -28.00
N LYS A 224 -4.51 -0.94 -28.83
CA LYS A 224 -4.53 0.49 -28.44
C LYS A 224 -5.58 0.81 -27.37
N SER A 225 -6.63 0.02 -27.26
CA SER A 225 -7.66 0.15 -26.23
C SER A 225 -7.28 -0.51 -24.89
N CYS A 226 -6.15 -1.22 -24.81
CA CYS A 226 -5.71 -1.90 -23.60
C CYS A 226 -5.39 -0.91 -22.49
N LEU A 227 -5.96 -1.13 -21.31
CA LEU A 227 -5.70 -0.33 -20.12
C LEU A 227 -4.52 -0.94 -19.35
N LEU A 228 -3.50 -0.13 -19.07
CA LEU A 228 -2.39 -0.51 -18.21
C LEU A 228 -2.61 0.03 -16.79
N LEU A 229 -2.48 -0.84 -15.79
CA LEU A 229 -2.61 -0.46 -14.38
C LEU A 229 -1.33 -0.85 -13.61
N GLU A 230 -0.60 0.14 -13.09
CA GLU A 230 0.60 -0.07 -12.29
C GLU A 230 0.27 -0.02 -10.80
N LEU A 231 0.32 -1.16 -10.12
CA LEU A 231 0.12 -1.31 -8.67
C LEU A 231 1.42 -1.44 -7.88
N ALA A 232 2.50 -1.85 -8.56
CA ALA A 232 3.77 -2.03 -7.89
C ALA A 232 4.34 -0.69 -7.40
N SER A 233 5.09 -0.75 -6.30
CA SER A 233 5.85 0.40 -5.81
C SER A 233 6.98 0.73 -6.78
N ALA A 234 7.42 1.99 -6.77
CA ALA A 234 8.56 2.41 -7.57
C ALA A 234 9.78 1.47 -7.39
N PRO A 235 10.50 1.15 -8.48
CA PRO A 235 10.39 1.78 -9.81
C PRO A 235 9.17 1.35 -10.63
N GLY A 236 8.41 0.33 -10.21
CA GLY A 236 7.32 -0.23 -10.99
C GLY A 236 7.80 -1.24 -12.05
N GLY A 237 6.88 -1.71 -12.89
CA GLY A 237 7.17 -2.68 -13.95
C GLY A 237 6.62 -2.28 -15.31
N ILE A 238 5.92 -1.14 -15.41
CA ILE A 238 5.43 -0.58 -16.67
C ILE A 238 6.30 0.60 -17.07
N ASP A 239 6.92 0.51 -18.24
CA ASP A 239 7.58 1.64 -18.88
C ASP A 239 6.52 2.63 -19.36
N ARG A 240 6.33 3.69 -18.59
CA ARG A 240 5.29 4.70 -18.84
C ARG A 240 5.59 5.56 -20.06
N GLU A 241 6.86 5.91 -20.28
CA GLU A 241 7.27 6.72 -21.44
C GLU A 241 7.00 5.93 -22.72
N ARG A 242 7.33 4.64 -22.70
CA ARG A 242 7.04 3.74 -23.81
C ARG A 242 5.53 3.53 -24.02
N ALA A 243 4.76 3.35 -22.95
CA ALA A 243 3.30 3.26 -23.03
C ALA A 243 2.69 4.50 -23.68
N GLU A 244 3.14 5.70 -23.29
CA GLU A 244 2.68 6.96 -23.87
C GLU A 244 3.03 7.08 -25.37
N GLN A 245 4.29 6.76 -25.75
CA GLN A 245 4.71 6.72 -27.16
C GLN A 245 3.85 5.78 -28.01
N LEU A 246 3.42 4.66 -27.43
CA LEU A 246 2.54 3.69 -28.07
C LEU A 246 1.07 4.09 -28.04
N GLY A 247 0.71 5.20 -27.39
CA GLY A 247 -0.67 5.66 -27.22
C GLY A 247 -1.51 4.75 -26.31
N LEU A 248 -0.87 4.02 -25.40
CA LEU A 248 -1.53 3.19 -24.40
C LEU A 248 -1.87 4.01 -23.16
N ARG A 249 -3.07 3.81 -22.63
CA ARG A 249 -3.49 4.46 -21.38
C ARG A 249 -2.89 3.72 -20.19
N CYS A 250 -2.05 4.41 -19.41
CA CYS A 250 -1.44 3.86 -18.20
C CYS A 250 -1.88 4.64 -16.96
N ILE A 251 -2.41 3.93 -15.96
CA ILE A 251 -2.80 4.48 -14.65
C ILE A 251 -1.85 3.93 -13.59
N ALA A 252 -1.15 4.82 -12.90
CA ALA A 252 -0.40 4.44 -11.72
C ALA A 252 -1.23 4.62 -10.47
N ALA A 253 -1.30 3.60 -9.67
CA ALA A 253 -2.09 3.55 -8.46
C ALA A 253 -1.27 3.14 -7.20
N PRO A 254 -0.15 3.84 -6.90
CA PRO A 254 0.59 3.58 -5.67
C PRO A 254 -0.26 4.00 -4.47
N GLY A 255 -0.11 3.27 -3.36
CA GLY A 255 -0.81 3.60 -2.11
C GLY A 255 -2.33 3.48 -2.19
N LEU A 256 -2.83 2.59 -3.04
CA LEU A 256 -4.26 2.39 -3.30
C LEU A 256 -5.12 2.17 -2.04
N PRO A 257 -4.69 1.40 -1.01
CA PRO A 257 -5.48 1.22 0.19
C PRO A 257 -5.87 2.53 0.89
N GLY A 258 -4.94 3.47 1.02
CA GLY A 258 -5.22 4.76 1.67
C GLY A 258 -6.16 5.66 0.89
N ARG A 259 -6.21 5.52 -0.45
CA ARG A 259 -7.08 6.33 -1.32
C ARG A 259 -8.43 5.67 -1.59
N TYR A 260 -8.46 4.35 -1.69
CA TYR A 260 -9.66 3.59 -2.03
C TYR A 260 -10.52 3.27 -0.80
N ALA A 261 -9.90 2.76 0.26
CA ALA A 261 -10.61 2.33 1.46
C ALA A 261 -9.83 2.71 2.74
N PRO A 262 -9.71 4.00 3.06
CA PRO A 262 -8.90 4.48 4.18
C PRO A 262 -9.37 3.93 5.52
N ILE A 263 -10.67 3.70 5.72
CA ILE A 263 -11.22 3.09 6.95
C ILE A 263 -10.71 1.66 7.11
N SER A 264 -10.83 0.83 6.07
CA SER A 264 -10.34 -0.56 6.11
C SER A 264 -8.82 -0.61 6.33
N ALA A 265 -8.08 0.27 5.64
CA ALA A 265 -6.63 0.37 5.80
C ALA A 265 -6.23 0.85 7.20
N ALA A 266 -7.00 1.75 7.82
CA ALA A 266 -6.82 2.16 9.22
C ALA A 266 -7.07 0.99 10.19
N GLY A 267 -8.10 0.18 9.94
CA GLY A 267 -8.38 -1.02 10.74
C GLY A 267 -7.22 -2.02 10.75
N LEU A 268 -6.54 -2.19 9.61
CA LEU A 268 -5.34 -3.03 9.53
C LEU A 268 -4.17 -2.47 10.36
N ILE A 269 -3.97 -1.14 10.33
CA ILE A 269 -2.96 -0.48 11.18
C ILE A 269 -3.32 -0.65 12.65
N HIS A 270 -4.59 -0.46 12.99
CA HIS A 270 -5.10 -0.60 14.35
C HIS A 270 -4.86 -2.00 14.91
N GLU A 271 -5.20 -3.04 14.14
CA GLU A 271 -4.96 -4.43 14.53
C GLU A 271 -3.47 -4.73 14.71
N ALA A 272 -2.63 -4.29 13.76
CA ALA A 272 -1.19 -4.49 13.86
C ALA A 272 -0.59 -3.80 15.09
N ILE A 273 -1.02 -2.58 15.42
CA ILE A 273 -0.56 -1.84 16.62
C ILE A 273 -1.04 -2.57 17.89
N ARG A 274 -2.28 -3.03 17.94
CA ARG A 274 -2.79 -3.81 19.09
C ARG A 274 -1.96 -5.08 19.33
N ASN A 275 -1.57 -5.78 18.27
CA ASN A 275 -0.73 -6.97 18.38
C ASN A 275 0.68 -6.61 18.87
N ILE A 276 1.29 -5.55 18.34
CA ILE A 276 2.58 -5.03 18.83
C ILE A 276 2.49 -4.72 20.33
N LEU A 277 1.47 -3.99 20.76
CA LEU A 277 1.30 -3.63 22.18
C LEU A 277 1.09 -4.83 23.11
N ARG A 278 0.49 -5.92 22.62
CA ARG A 278 0.36 -7.17 23.38
C ARG A 278 1.71 -7.87 23.54
N GLU A 279 2.49 -7.93 22.47
CA GLU A 279 3.83 -8.52 22.46
C GLU A 279 4.77 -7.75 23.41
N GLU A 280 4.77 -6.39 23.34
CA GLU A 280 5.57 -5.53 24.20
C GLU A 280 5.27 -5.65 25.72
N LYS A 281 4.10 -6.15 26.08
CA LYS A 281 3.72 -6.39 27.49
C LYS A 281 4.23 -7.73 28.01
N HIS A 282 4.63 -8.62 27.13
CA HIS A 282 5.11 -9.98 27.45
C HIS A 282 6.63 -10.13 27.30
N GLU A 283 7.31 -9.11 26.74
CA GLU A 283 8.77 -8.95 26.77
C GLU A 283 9.22 -8.19 28.04
#